data_9f72dfab6217e90981cba311df82b401
#
_entry.id   9f72dfab6217e90981cba311df82b401
#
_cell.length_a   1.000
_cell.length_b   1.000
_cell.length_c   1.000
_cell.angle_alpha   90.00
_cell.angle_beta   90.00
_cell.angle_gamma   90.00
#
_symmetry.space_group_name_H-M   'P 1'
#
loop_
_entity.id
_entity.type
_entity.pdbx_description
1 polymer ?
#
loop_
_entity_poly.entity_id
_entity_poly.type
_entity_poly.pdbx_seq_one_letter_code
_entity_poly.pdbx_strand_id
1 'polypeptide(L)'
;MKSIFRIFLFIMTITFCGVNAYAQKDNRQRMTREQLAETQAKYITKEMSMDDVTAEKFIKTFCLFQKEVWALGPRPKRDSSNRSEAEAEQALEERFAHSQKILNLRKKYYIEYSKFLTPKQIEQVYKLEKEIMDRLYYRSQKRKNHQK
;
A
#
# COMPACT_ATOMS: atom_id res chain seq x y z
N MET A 1 -30.72 46.65 40.27
CA MET A 1 -30.20 46.82 38.88
C MET A 1 -28.88 46.09 38.61
N LYS A 2 -27.98 45.93 39.58
CA LYS A 2 -26.69 45.25 39.37
C LYS A 2 -26.76 43.72 39.17
N SER A 3 -27.80 43.04 39.68
CA SER A 3 -27.96 41.59 39.54
C SER A 3 -28.55 41.15 38.22
N ILE A 4 -29.41 41.96 37.60
CA ILE A 4 -30.01 41.66 36.28
C ILE A 4 -28.99 41.79 35.17
N PHE A 5 -28.03 42.71 35.32
CA PHE A 5 -26.95 42.91 34.35
C PHE A 5 -25.92 41.77 34.35
N ARG A 6 -25.72 41.11 35.53
CA ARG A 6 -24.88 39.90 35.62
C ARG A 6 -25.49 38.69 34.99
N ILE A 7 -26.82 38.53 35.08
CA ILE A 7 -27.58 37.44 34.49
C ILE A 7 -27.60 37.58 32.96
N PHE A 8 -27.69 38.82 32.43
CA PHE A 8 -27.64 39.06 30.99
C PHE A 8 -26.26 38.79 30.39
N LEU A 9 -25.18 39.01 31.13
CA LEU A 9 -23.82 38.70 30.69
C LEU A 9 -23.56 37.20 30.65
N PHE A 10 -24.24 36.39 31.50
CA PHE A 10 -24.08 34.96 31.54
C PHE A 10 -24.88 34.23 30.45
N ILE A 11 -25.97 34.83 29.96
CA ILE A 11 -26.76 34.28 28.86
C ILE A 11 -26.12 34.48 27.48
N MET A 12 -25.30 35.53 27.34
CA MET A 12 -24.65 35.82 26.09
C MET A 12 -23.38 34.98 25.80
N THR A 13 -22.89 34.23 26.79
CA THR A 13 -21.72 33.35 26.61
C THR A 13 -22.08 31.92 26.17
N ILE A 14 -23.36 31.53 26.19
CA ILE A 14 -23.80 30.15 25.83
C ILE A 14 -24.22 30.00 24.37
N THR A 15 -24.42 31.11 23.64
CA THR A 15 -24.87 31.08 22.24
C THR A 15 -23.75 31.03 21.20
N PHE A 16 -22.46 30.97 21.62
CA PHE A 16 -21.34 30.93 20.65
C PHE A 16 -20.63 29.56 20.54
N CYS A 17 -21.20 28.50 21.12
CA CYS A 17 -20.82 27.11 20.79
C CYS A 17 -21.72 26.59 19.67
N GLY A 18 -21.99 27.41 18.66
CA GLY A 18 -22.62 27.04 17.40
C GLY A 18 -21.63 26.28 16.54
N VAL A 19 -21.79 24.97 16.57
CA VAL A 19 -21.80 24.05 15.42
C VAL A 19 -20.82 24.40 14.28
N ASN A 20 -19.54 24.30 14.54
CA ASN A 20 -18.63 23.93 13.47
C ASN A 20 -18.53 22.39 13.44
N ALA A 21 -19.65 21.71 13.30
CA ALA A 21 -19.69 20.38 12.73
C ALA A 21 -19.42 20.51 11.22
N TYR A 22 -18.20 20.97 10.91
CA TYR A 22 -17.66 20.69 9.58
C TYR A 22 -17.63 19.18 9.50
N ALA A 23 -18.52 18.62 8.68
CA ALA A 23 -18.40 17.28 8.19
C ALA A 23 -16.95 17.16 7.71
N GLN A 24 -16.12 16.54 8.53
CA GLN A 24 -14.75 16.20 8.21
C GLN A 24 -14.89 15.14 7.11
N LYS A 25 -15.07 15.64 5.89
CA LYS A 25 -15.05 14.85 4.67
C LYS A 25 -13.75 14.09 4.78
N ASP A 26 -13.87 12.79 5.01
CA ASP A 26 -12.75 11.86 5.22
C ASP A 26 -11.88 11.94 3.96
N ASN A 27 -11.07 12.99 3.89
CA ASN A 27 -10.12 13.26 2.83
C ASN A 27 -8.89 12.39 3.10
N ARG A 28 -9.12 11.06 3.24
CA ARG A 28 -8.07 10.07 3.20
C ARG A 28 -7.50 10.12 1.80
N GLN A 29 -6.60 11.06 1.61
CA GLN A 29 -5.81 11.18 0.40
C GLN A 29 -5.23 9.80 0.10
N ARG A 30 -5.69 9.18 -1.00
CA ARG A 30 -5.21 7.85 -1.39
C ARG A 30 -3.72 7.98 -1.65
N MET A 31 -2.93 7.21 -0.92
CA MET A 31 -1.49 7.16 -1.14
C MET A 31 -1.20 6.83 -2.60
N THR A 32 -0.22 7.49 -3.20
CA THR A 32 0.28 7.11 -4.51
C THR A 32 0.98 5.74 -4.44
N ARG A 33 1.24 5.13 -5.60
CA ARG A 33 1.97 3.84 -5.64
C ARG A 33 3.37 3.99 -5.06
N GLU A 34 4.02 5.11 -5.34
CA GLU A 34 5.36 5.44 -4.86
C GLU A 34 5.37 5.60 -3.33
N GLN A 35 4.43 6.35 -2.78
CA GLN A 35 4.27 6.50 -1.33
C GLN A 35 3.98 5.17 -0.64
N LEU A 36 3.19 4.30 -1.28
CA LEU A 36 2.91 2.96 -0.77
C LEU A 36 4.18 2.11 -0.75
N ALA A 37 4.96 2.09 -1.83
CA ALA A 37 6.21 1.35 -1.90
C ALA A 37 7.22 1.82 -0.85
N GLU A 38 7.37 3.14 -0.69
CA GLU A 38 8.27 3.72 0.32
C GLU A 38 7.82 3.35 1.74
N THR A 39 6.51 3.41 2.02
CA THR A 39 5.95 3.01 3.32
C THR A 39 6.19 1.53 3.60
N GLN A 40 6.04 0.67 2.60
CA GLN A 40 6.34 -0.76 2.72
C GLN A 40 7.82 -1.02 2.98
N ALA A 41 8.69 -0.34 2.23
CA ALA A 41 10.13 -0.46 2.42
C ALA A 41 10.56 -0.03 3.83
N LYS A 42 10.08 1.13 4.30
CA LYS A 42 10.33 1.61 5.67
C LYS A 42 9.82 0.66 6.75
N TYR A 43 8.68 0.03 6.52
CA TYR A 43 8.17 -1.00 7.43
C TYR A 43 9.13 -2.21 7.49
N ILE A 44 9.58 -2.71 6.32
CA ILE A 44 10.49 -3.85 6.24
C ILE A 44 11.83 -3.53 6.93
N THR A 45 12.42 -2.34 6.69
CA THR A 45 13.68 -1.94 7.32
C THR A 45 13.57 -1.90 8.85
N LYS A 46 12.43 -1.42 9.36
CA LYS A 46 12.16 -1.38 10.80
C LYS A 46 12.01 -2.79 11.39
N GLU A 47 11.21 -3.67 10.76
CA GLU A 47 11.00 -5.05 11.23
C GLU A 47 12.30 -5.87 11.24
N MET A 48 13.20 -5.56 10.31
CA MET A 48 14.50 -6.22 10.20
C MET A 48 15.61 -5.53 11.02
N SER A 49 15.31 -4.44 11.72
CA SER A 49 16.29 -3.65 12.49
C SER A 49 17.54 -3.31 11.67
N MET A 50 17.33 -2.88 10.41
CA MET A 50 18.46 -2.48 9.55
C MET A 50 19.09 -1.20 10.08
N ASP A 51 20.43 -1.11 9.99
CA ASP A 51 21.12 0.15 10.22
C ASP A 51 20.78 1.19 9.13
N ASP A 52 21.02 2.47 9.41
CA ASP A 52 20.57 3.59 8.54
C ASP A 52 21.13 3.48 7.12
N VAL A 53 22.39 3.05 6.96
CA VAL A 53 23.05 2.94 5.66
C VAL A 53 22.42 1.79 4.84
N THR A 54 22.19 0.66 5.48
CA THR A 54 21.53 -0.51 4.84
C THR A 54 20.07 -0.21 4.54
N ALA A 55 19.36 0.47 5.45
CA ALA A 55 17.97 0.86 5.27
C ALA A 55 17.79 1.81 4.07
N GLU A 56 18.65 2.81 3.90
CA GLU A 56 18.58 3.73 2.77
C GLU A 56 18.78 2.99 1.44
N LYS A 57 19.81 2.12 1.35
CA LYS A 57 20.05 1.28 0.16
C LYS A 57 18.85 0.38 -0.14
N PHE A 58 18.28 -0.23 0.88
CA PHE A 58 17.13 -1.11 0.74
C PHE A 58 15.91 -0.35 0.23
N ILE A 59 15.53 0.78 0.84
CA ILE A 59 14.38 1.59 0.43
C ILE A 59 14.49 1.98 -1.03
N LYS A 60 15.67 2.50 -1.45
CA LYS A 60 15.92 2.87 -2.85
C LYS A 60 15.75 1.68 -3.80
N THR A 61 16.37 0.55 -3.49
CA THR A 61 16.34 -0.66 -4.32
C THR A 61 14.93 -1.25 -4.39
N PHE A 62 14.21 -1.29 -3.27
CA PHE A 62 12.82 -1.78 -3.20
C PHE A 62 11.86 -0.91 -4.03
N CYS A 63 11.97 0.42 -3.93
CA CYS A 63 11.14 1.32 -4.72
C CYS A 63 11.40 1.19 -6.23
N LEU A 64 12.66 0.98 -6.64
CA LEU A 64 12.99 0.70 -8.04
C LEU A 64 12.39 -0.64 -8.51
N PHE A 65 12.48 -1.69 -7.70
CA PHE A 65 11.84 -2.97 -7.98
C PHE A 65 10.32 -2.81 -8.20
N GLN A 66 9.64 -2.14 -7.27
CA GLN A 66 8.20 -1.92 -7.38
C GLN A 66 7.84 -1.12 -8.65
N LYS A 67 8.62 -0.09 -8.99
CA LYS A 67 8.42 0.70 -10.21
C LYS A 67 8.54 -0.16 -11.46
N GLU A 68 9.54 -1.04 -11.55
CA GLU A 68 9.70 -1.95 -12.69
C GLU A 68 8.57 -3.00 -12.75
N VAL A 69 8.10 -3.50 -11.61
CA VAL A 69 6.93 -4.40 -11.56
C VAL A 69 5.68 -3.69 -12.09
N TRP A 70 5.44 -2.44 -11.72
CA TRP A 70 4.28 -1.68 -12.22
C TRP A 70 4.37 -1.38 -13.71
N ALA A 71 5.57 -1.21 -14.25
CA ALA A 71 5.79 -0.99 -15.69
C ALA A 71 5.41 -2.20 -16.54
N LEU A 72 5.34 -3.41 -15.96
CA LEU A 72 4.82 -4.61 -16.65
C LEU A 72 3.30 -4.56 -16.91
N GLY A 73 2.60 -3.60 -16.29
CA GLY A 73 1.16 -3.51 -16.37
C GLY A 73 0.41 -4.51 -15.48
N PRO A 74 -0.93 -4.49 -15.57
CA PRO A 74 -1.76 -5.39 -14.77
C PRO A 74 -1.62 -6.84 -15.24
N ARG A 75 -1.71 -7.76 -14.27
CA ARG A 75 -1.75 -9.18 -14.59
C ARG A 75 -2.98 -9.50 -15.45
N PRO A 76 -2.85 -10.29 -16.53
CA PRO A 76 -3.98 -10.71 -17.35
C PRO A 76 -5.07 -11.39 -16.52
N LYS A 77 -6.34 -10.99 -16.75
CA LYS A 77 -7.47 -11.47 -15.94
C LYS A 77 -7.72 -12.96 -16.12
N ARG A 78 -8.29 -13.57 -15.09
CA ARG A 78 -8.73 -14.98 -15.09
C ARG A 78 -10.11 -15.20 -15.70
N ASP A 79 -10.82 -14.14 -16.06
CA ASP A 79 -12.22 -14.24 -16.47
C ASP A 79 -12.36 -15.11 -17.75
N SER A 80 -13.07 -16.23 -17.63
CA SER A 80 -13.06 -17.29 -18.60
C SER A 80 -14.45 -17.86 -18.94
N SER A 81 -15.52 -17.19 -18.52
CA SER A 81 -16.85 -17.81 -18.60
C SER A 81 -17.38 -18.05 -20.02
N ASN A 82 -16.80 -17.40 -21.07
CA ASN A 82 -17.28 -17.53 -22.45
C ASN A 82 -16.14 -17.51 -23.49
N ARG A 83 -14.96 -18.08 -23.19
CA ARG A 83 -13.84 -18.11 -24.13
C ARG A 83 -13.87 -19.41 -24.96
N SER A 84 -13.49 -19.30 -26.23
CA SER A 84 -13.13 -20.45 -27.05
C SER A 84 -11.81 -21.10 -26.54
N GLU A 85 -11.54 -22.32 -26.96
CA GLU A 85 -10.31 -23.05 -26.60
C GLU A 85 -9.05 -22.23 -26.99
N ALA A 86 -9.03 -21.65 -28.20
CA ALA A 86 -7.91 -20.85 -28.68
C ALA A 86 -7.69 -19.58 -27.85
N GLU A 87 -8.78 -18.88 -27.45
CA GLU A 87 -8.70 -17.70 -26.58
C GLU A 87 -8.25 -18.07 -25.14
N ALA A 88 -8.64 -19.27 -24.68
CA ALA A 88 -8.19 -19.78 -23.39
C ALA A 88 -6.69 -20.09 -23.39
N GLU A 89 -6.20 -20.72 -24.45
CA GLU A 89 -4.77 -21.01 -24.67
C GLU A 89 -3.94 -19.72 -24.69
N GLN A 90 -4.33 -18.76 -25.55
CA GLN A 90 -3.66 -17.46 -25.61
C GLN A 90 -3.62 -16.75 -24.24
N ALA A 91 -4.73 -16.76 -23.51
CA ALA A 91 -4.80 -16.13 -22.19
C ALA A 91 -3.91 -16.83 -21.15
N LEU A 92 -3.68 -18.14 -21.27
CA LEU A 92 -2.73 -18.87 -20.43
C LEU A 92 -1.29 -18.47 -20.79
N GLU A 93 -0.94 -18.44 -22.08
CA GLU A 93 0.39 -18.03 -22.53
C GLU A 93 0.74 -16.61 -22.09
N GLU A 94 -0.18 -15.65 -22.24
CA GLU A 94 0.00 -14.27 -21.77
C GLU A 94 0.27 -14.22 -20.25
N ARG A 95 -0.43 -15.05 -19.48
CA ARG A 95 -0.24 -15.14 -18.03
C ARG A 95 1.09 -15.76 -17.64
N PHE A 96 1.52 -16.78 -18.37
CA PHE A 96 2.84 -17.40 -18.17
C PHE A 96 3.95 -16.40 -18.52
N ALA A 97 3.85 -15.71 -19.64
CA ALA A 97 4.79 -14.67 -20.06
C ALA A 97 4.87 -13.54 -19.02
N HIS A 98 3.73 -13.07 -18.51
CA HIS A 98 3.72 -12.05 -17.45
C HIS A 98 4.37 -12.55 -16.15
N SER A 99 4.08 -13.79 -15.74
CA SER A 99 4.67 -14.39 -14.54
C SER A 99 6.19 -14.56 -14.69
N GLN A 100 6.65 -14.92 -15.88
CA GLN A 100 8.07 -15.05 -16.20
C GLN A 100 8.79 -13.69 -16.12
N LYS A 101 8.17 -12.60 -16.61
CA LYS A 101 8.71 -11.24 -16.48
C LYS A 101 8.89 -10.85 -15.01
N ILE A 102 7.89 -11.11 -14.16
CA ILE A 102 7.99 -10.86 -12.70
C ILE A 102 9.12 -11.71 -12.09
N LEU A 103 9.23 -12.99 -12.44
CA LEU A 103 10.30 -13.87 -11.95
C LEU A 103 11.69 -13.33 -12.35
N ASN A 104 11.83 -12.86 -13.57
CA ASN A 104 13.08 -12.28 -14.05
C ASN A 104 13.45 -11.00 -13.27
N LEU A 105 12.47 -10.14 -12.97
CA LEU A 105 12.68 -8.98 -12.11
C LEU A 105 13.09 -9.40 -10.69
N ARG A 106 12.45 -10.40 -10.09
CA ARG A 106 12.83 -10.92 -8.77
C ARG A 106 14.26 -11.43 -8.76
N LYS A 107 14.70 -12.15 -9.81
CA LYS A 107 16.10 -12.60 -9.95
C LYS A 107 17.07 -11.43 -10.10
N LYS A 108 16.74 -10.42 -10.91
CA LYS A 108 17.53 -9.19 -11.05
C LYS A 108 17.71 -8.52 -9.69
N TYR A 109 16.62 -8.29 -8.95
CA TYR A 109 16.67 -7.58 -7.67
C TYR A 109 17.22 -8.44 -6.52
N TYR A 110 17.16 -9.76 -6.60
CA TYR A 110 17.92 -10.63 -5.70
C TYR A 110 19.42 -10.32 -5.79
N ILE A 111 19.96 -10.15 -6.99
CA ILE A 111 21.37 -9.77 -7.21
C ILE A 111 21.65 -8.37 -6.62
N GLU A 112 20.76 -7.41 -6.81
CA GLU A 112 20.91 -6.06 -6.24
C GLU A 112 20.89 -6.08 -4.69
N TYR A 113 19.98 -6.82 -4.08
CA TYR A 113 19.92 -6.99 -2.63
C TYR A 113 21.16 -7.72 -2.09
N SER A 114 21.69 -8.71 -2.79
CA SER A 114 22.86 -9.48 -2.38
C SER A 114 24.16 -8.64 -2.27
N LYS A 115 24.14 -7.40 -2.77
CA LYS A 115 25.26 -6.45 -2.62
C LYS A 115 25.39 -5.92 -1.18
N PHE A 116 24.34 -6.01 -0.38
CA PHE A 116 24.29 -5.44 0.99
C PHE A 116 23.45 -6.23 1.98
N LEU A 117 22.75 -7.30 1.57
CA LEU A 117 22.01 -8.23 2.43
C LEU A 117 22.50 -9.65 2.24
N THR A 118 22.45 -10.44 3.30
CA THR A 118 22.68 -11.89 3.25
C THR A 118 21.48 -12.61 2.62
N PRO A 119 21.65 -13.83 2.07
CA PRO A 119 20.54 -14.61 1.53
C PRO A 119 19.38 -14.82 2.53
N LYS A 120 19.71 -15.05 3.81
CA LYS A 120 18.71 -15.20 4.88
C LYS A 120 17.91 -13.91 5.12
N GLN A 121 18.57 -12.76 5.05
CA GLN A 121 17.88 -11.47 5.15
C GLN A 121 16.97 -11.23 3.94
N ILE A 122 17.40 -11.61 2.74
CA ILE A 122 16.56 -11.49 1.52
C ILE A 122 15.33 -12.40 1.62
N GLU A 123 15.48 -13.61 2.14
CA GLU A 123 14.33 -14.50 2.41
C GLU A 123 13.34 -13.84 3.38
N GLN A 124 13.83 -13.19 4.43
CA GLN A 124 12.99 -12.46 5.37
C GLN A 124 12.29 -11.25 4.71
N VAL A 125 12.95 -10.53 3.81
CA VAL A 125 12.33 -9.47 2.99
C VAL A 125 11.12 -10.03 2.23
N TYR A 126 11.27 -11.14 1.51
CA TYR A 126 10.18 -11.75 0.75
C TYR A 126 9.03 -12.23 1.63
N LYS A 127 9.34 -12.74 2.82
CA LYS A 127 8.32 -13.12 3.81
C LYS A 127 7.51 -11.89 4.25
N LEU A 128 8.18 -10.80 4.64
CA LEU A 128 7.52 -9.56 5.06
C LEU A 128 6.72 -8.91 3.92
N GLU A 129 7.26 -8.90 2.70
CA GLU A 129 6.53 -8.44 1.50
C GLU A 129 5.21 -9.20 1.32
N LYS A 130 5.23 -10.54 1.42
CA LYS A 130 4.04 -11.37 1.36
C LYS A 130 3.04 -11.03 2.47
N GLU A 131 3.49 -10.93 3.71
CA GLU A 131 2.62 -10.57 4.84
C GLU A 131 1.94 -9.20 4.65
N ILE A 132 2.66 -8.21 4.12
CA ILE A 132 2.10 -6.89 3.80
C ILE A 132 1.00 -7.03 2.74
N MET A 133 1.25 -7.79 1.68
CA MET A 133 0.28 -8.00 0.60
C MET A 133 -0.97 -8.73 1.09
N ASP A 134 -0.82 -9.75 1.94
CA ASP A 134 -1.94 -10.48 2.54
C ASP A 134 -2.80 -9.57 3.42
N ARG A 135 -2.18 -8.70 4.23
CA ARG A 135 -2.88 -7.69 5.05
C ARG A 135 -3.64 -6.68 4.19
N LEU A 136 -3.03 -6.20 3.10
CA LEU A 136 -3.68 -5.26 2.17
C LEU A 136 -4.87 -5.90 1.47
N TYR A 137 -4.73 -7.15 1.02
CA TYR A 137 -5.81 -7.94 0.41
C TYR A 137 -6.97 -8.10 1.38
N TYR A 138 -6.73 -8.55 2.61
CA TYR A 138 -7.77 -8.71 3.63
C TYR A 138 -8.52 -7.41 3.92
N ARG A 139 -7.79 -6.28 4.06
CA ARG A 139 -8.42 -4.97 4.27
C ARG A 139 -9.28 -4.55 3.08
N SER A 140 -8.87 -4.84 1.86
CA SER A 140 -9.63 -4.52 0.65
C SER A 140 -10.95 -5.30 0.59
N GLN A 141 -10.93 -6.59 0.95
CA GLN A 141 -12.12 -7.44 1.01
C GLN A 141 -13.11 -6.96 2.07
N LYS A 142 -12.61 -6.64 3.28
CA LYS A 142 -13.46 -6.11 4.36
C LYS A 142 -14.19 -4.83 3.95
N ARG A 143 -13.53 -3.92 3.22
CA ARG A 143 -14.17 -2.70 2.71
C ARG A 143 -15.28 -2.98 1.70
N LYS A 144 -15.08 -3.93 0.77
CA LYS A 144 -16.10 -4.32 -0.21
C LYS A 144 -17.35 -4.91 0.46
N ASN A 145 -17.17 -5.68 1.52
CA ASN A 145 -18.28 -6.31 2.25
C ASN A 145 -19.10 -5.30 3.08
N HIS A 146 -18.52 -4.14 3.45
CA HIS A 146 -19.24 -3.09 4.19
C HIS A 146 -19.95 -2.09 3.27
N GLN A 147 -19.73 -2.16 1.95
CA GLN A 147 -20.37 -1.31 0.96
C GLN A 147 -21.54 -1.99 0.23
N LYS A 148 -21.84 -3.24 0.56
CA LYS A 148 -23.03 -3.99 0.15
C LYS A 148 -24.08 -4.01 1.27
#